data_c33911b7d3cdf793505a0aeb2020a4c3
#
_entry.id   c33911b7d3cdf793505a0aeb2020a4c3
#
_cell.length_a   1.000
_cell.length_b   1.000
_cell.length_c   1.000
_cell.angle_alpha   90.00
_cell.angle_beta   90.00
_cell.angle_gamma   90.00
#
_symmetry.space_group_name_H-M   'P 1'
#
loop_
_entity.id
_entity.type
_entity.pdbx_description
1 polymer ?
#
loop_
_entity_poly.entity_id
_entity_poly.type
_entity_poly.pdbx_seq_one_letter_code
_entity_poly.pdbx_strand_id
1 'polypeptide(L)'
;MASSIKTLGVPKEIKTLEGRVSLTPDGVREFERLGIEVFVEKSAGEGASISDAEYMAAGATIVPTAADAWSQQMVVKVKEPKAEEFGFLRPDLTLFTYLHLAAYPAVA
;
A
#
# COMPACT_ATOMS: atom_id res chain seq x y z
N MET A 1 21.63 2.26 -9.59
CA MET A 1 21.47 2.05 -8.92
C MET A 1 20.67 1.22 -8.62
N ALA A 2 20.95 0.51 -8.45
CA ALA A 2 20.11 -0.44 -8.07
C ALA A 2 18.97 0.13 -7.42
N SER A 3 17.92 -0.44 -7.53
CA SER A 3 16.78 0.01 -6.87
C SER A 3 17.03 0.06 -5.41
N SER A 4 16.69 1.14 -4.83
CA SER A 4 16.79 1.25 -3.40
C SER A 4 15.47 1.01 -2.72
N ILE A 5 14.43 0.60 -3.42
CA ILE A 5 13.16 0.29 -2.77
C ILE A 5 13.32 -1.03 -2.03
N LYS A 6 13.18 -0.97 -0.71
CA LYS A 6 13.28 -2.15 0.15
C LYS A 6 12.04 -2.37 0.99
N THR A 7 11.19 -1.37 1.11
CA THR A 7 9.95 -1.50 1.88
C THR A 7 8.79 -0.93 1.11
N LEU A 8 7.63 -1.57 1.28
CA LEU A 8 6.42 -1.22 0.57
C LEU A 8 5.27 -1.21 1.57
N GLY A 9 4.46 -0.16 1.54
CA GLY A 9 3.31 -0.04 2.41
C GLY A 9 2.00 -0.20 1.67
N VAL A 10 1.04 -0.84 2.31
CA VAL A 10 -0.30 -1.06 1.77
C VAL A 10 -1.28 -0.50 2.77
N PRO A 11 -1.66 0.78 2.64
CA PRO A 11 -2.64 1.36 3.55
C PRO A 11 -4.04 0.90 3.22
N LYS A 12 -4.92 0.96 4.22
CA LYS A 12 -6.33 0.69 4.01
C LYS A 12 -6.92 1.79 3.16
N GLU A 13 -7.72 1.41 2.16
CA GLU A 13 -8.41 2.40 1.34
C GLU A 13 -9.48 3.08 2.16
N ILE A 14 -9.57 4.40 2.03
CA ILE A 14 -10.51 5.17 2.83
C ILE A 14 -11.58 5.88 2.00
N LYS A 15 -11.59 5.72 0.68
CA LYS A 15 -12.64 6.28 -0.15
C LYS A 15 -13.94 5.53 0.10
N THR A 16 -15.04 6.28 0.13
CA THR A 16 -16.36 5.71 0.34
C THR A 16 -16.64 4.59 -0.65
N LEU A 17 -17.12 3.46 -0.15
CA LEU A 17 -17.50 2.29 -0.95
C LEU A 17 -16.31 1.60 -1.63
N GLU A 18 -15.08 1.95 -1.25
CA GLU A 18 -13.96 1.24 -1.82
C GLU A 18 -13.71 -0.03 -1.03
N GLY A 19 -13.98 -1.18 -1.65
CA GLY A 19 -13.75 -2.49 -1.03
C GLY A 19 -12.48 -3.19 -1.50
N ARG A 20 -11.79 -2.61 -2.48
CA ARG A 20 -10.59 -3.25 -3.02
C ARG A 20 -9.37 -2.90 -2.17
N VAL A 21 -8.36 -3.75 -2.26
CA VAL A 21 -7.07 -3.46 -1.68
C VAL A 21 -6.04 -3.51 -2.80
N SER A 22 -4.97 -2.76 -2.65
CA SER A 22 -3.99 -2.60 -3.74
C SER A 22 -3.09 -3.81 -3.95
N LEU A 23 -2.97 -4.69 -2.96
CA LEU A 23 -2.06 -5.82 -3.05
C LEU A 23 -2.69 -7.03 -2.37
N THR A 24 -2.64 -8.17 -3.04
CA THR A 24 -3.15 -9.43 -2.50
C THR A 24 -2.00 -10.20 -1.83
N PRO A 25 -2.32 -11.25 -1.06
CA PRO A 25 -1.26 -12.09 -0.49
C PRO A 25 -0.31 -12.67 -1.52
N ASP A 26 -0.81 -13.02 -2.71
CA ASP A 26 0.08 -13.50 -3.76
C ASP A 26 1.08 -12.42 -4.18
N GLY A 27 0.62 -11.18 -4.26
CA GLY A 27 1.51 -10.06 -4.55
C GLY A 27 2.53 -9.84 -3.46
N VAL A 28 2.13 -10.03 -2.21
CA VAL A 28 3.07 -9.95 -1.09
C VAL A 28 4.19 -10.97 -1.27
N ARG A 29 3.85 -12.21 -1.60
CA ARG A 29 4.85 -13.25 -1.78
C ARG A 29 5.85 -12.88 -2.88
N GLU A 30 5.36 -12.27 -3.96
CA GLU A 30 6.26 -11.86 -5.05
C GLU A 30 7.24 -10.79 -4.61
N PHE A 31 6.77 -9.78 -3.88
CA PHE A 31 7.67 -8.73 -3.39
C PHE A 31 8.65 -9.28 -2.37
N GLU A 32 8.19 -10.17 -1.48
CA GLU A 32 9.09 -10.78 -0.50
C GLU A 32 10.19 -11.58 -1.20
N ARG A 33 9.87 -12.27 -2.27
CA ARG A 33 10.88 -13.00 -3.05
C ARG A 33 11.93 -12.07 -3.64
N LEU A 34 11.54 -10.85 -3.95
CA LEU A 34 12.46 -9.86 -4.49
C LEU A 34 13.24 -9.11 -3.41
N GLY A 35 13.05 -9.48 -2.15
CA GLY A 35 13.75 -8.84 -1.04
C GLY A 35 13.11 -7.56 -0.55
N ILE A 36 11.85 -7.31 -0.91
CA ILE A 36 11.13 -6.12 -0.48
C ILE A 36 10.19 -6.51 0.65
N GLU A 37 10.34 -5.86 1.81
CA GLU A 37 9.45 -6.09 2.94
C GLU A 37 8.13 -5.37 2.71
N VAL A 38 7.02 -6.07 2.99
CA VAL A 38 5.68 -5.50 2.78
C VAL A 38 5.01 -5.28 4.12
N PHE A 39 4.49 -4.07 4.31
CA PHE A 39 3.80 -3.66 5.53
C PHE A 39 2.36 -3.31 5.17
N VAL A 40 1.42 -4.05 5.73
CA VAL A 40 0.00 -3.90 5.42
C VAL A 40 -0.72 -3.32 6.63
N GLU A 41 -1.47 -2.27 6.42
CA GLU A 41 -2.25 -1.69 7.50
C GLU A 41 -3.31 -2.68 7.97
N LYS A 42 -3.51 -2.75 9.28
CA LYS A 42 -4.51 -3.62 9.89
C LYS A 42 -5.85 -3.45 9.19
N SER A 43 -6.46 -4.55 8.85
CA SER A 43 -7.78 -4.59 8.22
C SER A 43 -7.81 -4.08 6.78
N ALA A 44 -6.66 -3.83 6.16
CA ALA A 44 -6.64 -3.26 4.81
C ALA A 44 -7.35 -4.15 3.79
N GLY A 45 -7.31 -5.47 3.98
CA GLY A 45 -7.91 -6.40 3.02
C GLY A 45 -9.33 -6.80 3.31
N GLU A 46 -9.93 -6.30 4.39
CA GLU A 46 -11.25 -6.78 4.81
C GLU A 46 -12.33 -6.55 3.75
N GLY A 47 -12.31 -5.42 3.09
CA GLY A 47 -13.29 -5.15 2.05
C GLY A 47 -13.19 -6.09 0.85
N ALA A 48 -12.06 -6.73 0.68
CA ALA A 48 -11.84 -7.72 -0.38
C ALA A 48 -11.89 -9.15 0.17
N SER A 49 -12.34 -9.31 1.41
CA SER A 49 -12.42 -10.62 2.09
C SER A 49 -11.07 -11.27 2.32
N ILE A 50 -10.04 -10.46 2.52
CA ILE A 50 -8.70 -10.95 2.82
C ILE A 50 -8.39 -10.55 4.26
N SER A 51 -8.04 -11.54 5.09
CA SER A 51 -7.76 -11.29 6.49
C SER A 51 -6.31 -10.87 6.70
N ASP A 52 -6.06 -10.21 7.85
CA ASP A 52 -4.69 -9.89 8.24
C ASP A 52 -3.84 -11.16 8.33
N ALA A 53 -4.42 -12.26 8.82
CA ALA A 53 -3.70 -13.53 8.95
C ALA A 53 -3.24 -14.06 7.59
N GLU A 54 -4.04 -13.86 6.54
CA GLU A 54 -3.65 -14.28 5.20
C GLU A 54 -2.44 -13.48 4.70
N TYR A 55 -2.42 -12.19 5.00
CA TYR A 55 -1.27 -11.37 4.64
C TYR A 55 -0.03 -11.80 5.41
N MET A 56 -0.18 -12.08 6.70
CA MET A 56 0.96 -12.52 7.51
C MET A 56 1.51 -13.86 7.02
N ALA A 57 0.62 -14.76 6.64
CA ALA A 57 1.05 -16.05 6.10
C ALA A 57 1.83 -15.89 4.80
N ALA A 58 1.59 -14.83 4.05
CA ALA A 58 2.32 -14.55 2.82
C ALA A 58 3.64 -13.84 3.06
N GLY A 59 3.91 -13.41 4.28
CA GLY A 59 5.17 -12.76 4.63
C GLY A 59 5.06 -11.30 4.99
N ALA A 60 3.85 -10.73 4.97
CA ALA A 60 3.68 -9.32 5.31
C ALA A 60 3.71 -9.08 6.81
N THR A 61 4.09 -7.88 7.19
CA THR A 61 3.97 -7.41 8.56
C THR A 61 2.71 -6.55 8.64
N ILE A 62 1.85 -6.84 9.60
CA ILE A 62 0.65 -6.03 9.81
C ILE A 62 1.02 -4.89 10.74
N VAL A 63 0.69 -3.67 10.32
CA VAL A 63 0.97 -2.47 11.12
C VAL A 63 -0.34 -1.85 11.57
N PRO A 64 -0.36 -1.24 12.77
CA PRO A 64 -1.63 -0.82 13.37
C PRO A 64 -2.26 0.44 12.79
N THR A 65 -1.48 1.30 12.13
CA THR A 65 -2.01 2.59 11.68
C THR A 65 -1.65 2.88 10.24
N ALA A 66 -2.43 3.79 9.64
CA ALA A 66 -2.13 4.27 8.30
C ALA A 66 -0.75 4.91 8.23
N ALA A 67 -0.38 5.68 9.25
CA ALA A 67 0.93 6.34 9.27
C ALA A 67 2.06 5.33 9.14
N ASP A 68 1.93 4.18 9.77
CA ASP A 68 2.95 3.15 9.67
C ASP A 68 3.08 2.60 8.24
N ALA A 69 1.96 2.41 7.56
CA ALA A 69 2.00 1.93 6.18
C ALA A 69 2.55 3.00 5.25
N TRP A 70 2.17 4.26 5.48
CA TRP A 70 2.61 5.36 4.63
C TRP A 70 4.08 5.72 4.83
N SER A 71 4.69 5.29 5.93
CA SER A 71 6.09 5.63 6.20
C SER A 71 7.09 4.78 5.40
N GLN A 72 6.61 3.83 4.61
CA GLN A 72 7.49 2.98 3.82
C GLN A 72 8.02 3.73 2.59
N GLN A 73 9.04 3.15 1.95
CA GLN A 73 9.66 3.81 0.80
C GLN A 73 8.71 3.92 -0.38
N MET A 74 7.89 2.91 -0.58
CA MET A 74 6.89 2.91 -1.65
C MET A 74 5.54 2.60 -1.03
N VAL A 75 4.50 3.25 -1.53
CA VAL A 75 3.14 2.99 -1.09
C VAL A 75 2.30 2.69 -2.33
N VAL A 76 1.49 1.62 -2.29
CA VAL A 76 0.58 1.28 -3.38
C VAL A 76 -0.85 1.41 -2.88
N LYS A 77 -1.69 2.04 -3.70
CA LYS A 77 -3.09 2.26 -3.40
C LYS A 77 -3.92 2.03 -4.65
N VAL A 78 -5.19 1.70 -4.45
CA VAL A 78 -6.14 1.60 -5.55
C VAL A 78 -6.55 2.98 -6.01
N LYS A 79 -6.93 3.84 -5.08
CA LYS A 79 -7.41 5.18 -5.37
C LYS A 79 -6.38 6.23 -5.04
N GLU A 80 -6.54 7.41 -5.63
CA GLU A 80 -5.67 8.53 -5.31
C GLU A 80 -5.82 8.92 -3.84
N PRO A 81 -4.81 9.57 -3.25
CA PRO A 81 -4.88 9.98 -1.86
C PRO A 81 -6.04 10.95 -1.63
N LYS A 82 -6.73 10.81 -0.50
CA LYS A 82 -7.74 11.75 -0.07
C LYS A 82 -7.10 12.83 0.80
N ALA A 83 -7.86 13.90 1.04
CA ALA A 83 -7.34 15.00 1.85
C ALA A 83 -6.82 14.51 3.21
N GLU A 84 -7.49 13.53 3.81
CA GLU A 84 -7.04 12.99 5.10
C GLU A 84 -5.66 12.33 5.02
N GLU A 85 -5.24 11.94 3.82
CA GLU A 85 -3.96 11.28 3.62
C GLU A 85 -2.86 12.22 3.16
N PHE A 86 -3.20 13.48 2.84
CA PHE A 86 -2.21 14.40 2.28
C PHE A 86 -1.04 14.64 3.22
N GLY A 87 -1.27 14.55 4.51
CA GLY A 87 -0.19 14.73 5.49
C GLY A 87 0.88 13.66 5.44
N PHE A 88 0.61 12.52 4.78
CA PHE A 88 1.60 11.46 4.64
C PHE A 88 2.50 11.64 3.43
N LEU A 89 2.15 12.55 2.52
CA LEU A 89 2.95 12.76 1.32
C LEU A 89 4.25 13.47 1.67
N ARG A 90 5.32 13.04 1.06
CA ARG A 90 6.63 13.63 1.31
C ARG A 90 7.49 13.48 0.04
N PRO A 91 8.52 14.32 -0.12
CA PRO A 91 9.31 14.32 -1.37
C PRO A 91 9.97 13.01 -1.74
N ASP A 92 10.33 12.19 -0.75
CA ASP A 92 11.04 10.94 -1.00
C ASP A 92 10.11 9.73 -1.11
N LEU A 93 8.80 9.96 -1.11
CA LEU A 93 7.83 8.88 -1.21
C LEU A 93 7.61 8.49 -2.67
N THR A 94 7.65 7.20 -2.96
CA THR A 94 7.22 6.66 -4.23
C THR A 94 5.79 6.16 -4.06
N LEU A 95 4.85 6.79 -4.75
CA LEU A 95 3.44 6.46 -4.64
C LEU A 95 2.94 5.90 -5.96
N PHE A 96 2.31 4.74 -5.90
CA PHE A 96 1.69 4.13 -7.07
C PHE A 96 0.20 3.97 -6.80
N THR A 97 -0.63 4.50 -7.68
CA THR A 97 -2.08 4.28 -7.63
C THR A 97 -2.52 3.66 -8.93
N TYR A 98 -3.56 2.83 -8.88
CA TYR A 98 -4.00 2.11 -10.05
C TYR A 98 -4.91 2.91 -10.95
N LEU A 99 -5.69 3.81 -10.36
CA LEU A 99 -6.75 4.49 -11.09
C LEU A 99 -6.45 5.98 -11.23
N HIS A 100 -7.04 6.57 -12.26
CA HIS A 100 -7.01 8.03 -12.46
C HIS A 100 -5.63 8.61 -12.72
N LEU A 101 -4.67 7.79 -13.10
CA LEU A 101 -3.31 8.27 -13.34
C LEU A 101 -3.31 9.36 -14.41
N ALA A 102 -4.07 9.17 -15.47
CA ALA A 102 -4.13 10.14 -16.55
C ALA A 102 -4.84 11.44 -16.14
N ALA A 103 -5.76 11.35 -15.17
CA ALA A 103 -6.49 12.51 -14.67
C ALA A 103 -5.69 13.31 -13.63
N TYR A 104 -4.61 12.74 -13.11
CA TYR A 104 -3.79 13.37 -12.07
C TYR A 104 -2.32 13.32 -12.47
N PRO A 105 -1.93 14.04 -13.52
CA PRO A 105 -0.56 13.92 -14.04
C PRO A 105 0.51 14.28 -13.02
N ALA A 106 0.20 15.13 -12.06
CA ALA A 106 1.17 15.48 -11.03
C ALA A 106 1.49 14.30 -10.11
N VAL A 107 0.62 13.30 -10.07
CA VAL A 107 0.83 12.10 -9.27
C VAL A 107 1.56 11.03 -10.07
N ALA A 108 1.37 11.08 -11.38
CA ALA A 108 2.02 10.11 -12.24
C ALA A 108 3.51 10.33 -12.30
#